data_d59e065b68d772ac42d30cae9d22d68b
#
_entry.id   d59e065b68d772ac42d30cae9d22d68b
#
_cell.length_a   1.000
_cell.length_b   1.000
_cell.length_c   1.000
_cell.angle_alpha   90.00
_cell.angle_beta   90.00
_cell.angle_gamma   90.00
#
_symmetry.space_group_name_H-M   'P 1'
#
loop_
_entity.id
_entity.type
_entity.pdbx_description
1 polymer ?
#
loop_
_entity_poly.entity_id
_entity_poly.type
_entity_poly.pdbx_seq_one_letter_code
_entity_poly.pdbx_strand_id
1 'polypeptide(L)'
;MVRTTYTRRRIAPERKSAAAAATADGWIRVTIRGAPYERGVSHGKQILAADPTIFTRMFSTYDFLFRQGYGRDIEFFYGLCDDFYKGIIKKRFPKIFREMEGIAAGAGLNVRQVILVNVYMSLPYFYAHMLRYIDTPKYRGKYKDVIRDEHAITADPAAMSARAARLDEFKDRCSLIMAVGPGWTKDGGIVCGHSSFSNFLDAQFCNVILRIEPEAGDGFAMVMQSMPGGVWSMTDFFVTGAGIVGSETTIRGFNAFRLRDPICCRIRECMQYGRTLEEYAERLQKRNSGDYACSWMFGDVRGKPRIMRVELGLNYVNVETTRDGFFAGFNSTYDERIRNIECSGALSSTASTDATGAGMIDGEDGFRDITSSIGNRRVQLEKLAEKYRGRLDTAVVKRVLADHYDNYLGKTAPNSRTICKHAYVDGGEGSGGGSASGSAPFKPVGAYDTKVADSASIRQMSFLAHWGPPCGTPFIVKEHMKKHPEWKDWEEYLADFPRRGWVDA
;
A
#
# COMPACT_ATOMS: atom_id res chain seq x y z
N MET A 1 11.20 1.99 49.16
CA MET A 1 10.71 3.08 48.27
C MET A 1 11.92 3.82 47.70
N VAL A 2 12.34 3.52 46.51
CA VAL A 2 13.34 4.32 45.77
C VAL A 2 12.69 4.69 44.44
N ARG A 3 12.28 5.94 44.33
CA ARG A 3 11.78 6.53 43.06
C ARG A 3 12.97 6.86 42.19
N THR A 4 13.19 6.10 41.12
CA THR A 4 14.14 6.44 40.08
C THR A 4 13.45 7.37 39.13
N THR A 5 13.74 8.67 39.20
CA THR A 5 13.30 9.69 38.26
C THR A 5 14.15 9.60 37.00
N TYR A 6 13.61 9.05 35.92
CA TYR A 6 14.20 9.18 34.57
C TYR A 6 13.96 10.59 34.05
N THR A 7 14.99 11.42 34.06
CA THR A 7 15.00 12.70 33.37
C THR A 7 15.04 12.47 31.87
N ARG A 8 13.93 12.74 31.20
CA ARG A 8 13.83 12.80 29.74
C ARG A 8 14.71 13.93 29.23
N ARG A 9 15.85 13.61 28.60
CA ARG A 9 16.45 14.54 27.63
C ARG A 9 15.57 14.51 26.39
N ARG A 10 14.74 15.55 26.23
CA ARG A 10 14.18 15.91 24.92
C ARG A 10 15.33 16.29 24.02
N ILE A 11 15.68 15.44 23.04
CA ILE A 11 16.42 15.86 21.86
C ILE A 11 15.37 16.58 21.02
N ALA A 12 15.32 17.90 21.15
CA ALA A 12 14.57 18.73 20.21
C ALA A 12 15.25 18.57 18.84
N PRO A 13 14.53 18.21 17.77
CA PRO A 13 15.09 18.27 16.45
C PRO A 13 15.39 19.73 16.13
N GLU A 14 16.64 20.02 15.75
CA GLU A 14 17.00 21.32 15.22
C GLU A 14 16.05 21.65 14.06
N ARG A 15 15.31 22.74 14.23
CA ARG A 15 14.53 23.36 13.16
C ARG A 15 15.48 23.83 12.07
N LYS A 16 15.75 22.96 11.11
CA LYS A 16 16.11 23.34 9.76
C LYS A 16 15.09 22.70 8.84
N SER A 17 14.22 23.52 8.32
CA SER A 17 13.45 23.24 7.11
C SER A 17 14.43 23.13 5.94
N ALA A 18 15.23 22.08 5.94
CA ALA A 18 15.89 21.60 4.75
C ALA A 18 14.89 20.65 4.11
N ALA A 19 13.96 21.22 3.34
CA ALA A 19 13.39 20.49 2.23
C ALA A 19 14.59 20.03 1.41
N ALA A 20 15.05 18.81 1.65
CA ALA A 20 16.05 18.17 0.83
C ALA A 20 15.55 18.24 -0.60
N ALA A 21 16.45 18.43 -1.53
CA ALA A 21 16.16 18.62 -2.94
C ALA A 21 15.57 17.35 -3.55
N ALA A 22 14.33 17.04 -3.19
CA ALA A 22 13.47 16.31 -4.10
C ALA A 22 13.54 17.09 -5.42
N THR A 23 13.74 16.39 -6.54
CA THR A 23 13.66 17.01 -7.86
C THR A 23 12.37 17.85 -7.92
N ALA A 24 12.32 18.88 -8.76
CA ALA A 24 11.17 19.81 -8.85
C ALA A 24 9.82 19.07 -9.00
N ASP A 25 9.85 17.82 -9.48
CA ASP A 25 8.71 16.92 -9.65
C ASP A 25 8.38 16.06 -8.41
N GLY A 26 9.20 16.09 -7.35
CA GLY A 26 9.00 15.38 -6.08
C GLY A 26 9.46 13.94 -6.04
N TRP A 27 10.01 13.41 -7.14
CA TRP A 27 10.49 12.04 -7.21
C TRP A 27 11.98 11.92 -6.92
N ILE A 28 12.36 10.90 -6.18
CA ILE A 28 13.74 10.44 -6.02
C ILE A 28 13.98 9.33 -7.03
N ARG A 29 14.87 9.52 -8.00
CA ARG A 29 15.20 8.51 -9.00
C ARG A 29 16.43 7.74 -8.61
N VAL A 30 16.29 6.41 -8.55
CA VAL A 30 17.34 5.48 -8.14
C VAL A 30 17.52 4.43 -9.22
N THR A 31 18.75 4.26 -9.72
CA THR A 31 19.08 3.18 -10.66
C THR A 31 20.20 2.32 -10.07
N ILE A 32 19.91 1.04 -9.88
CA ILE A 32 20.82 0.08 -9.26
C ILE A 32 21.13 -1.08 -10.21
N ARG A 33 22.41 -1.51 -10.24
CA ARG A 33 22.91 -2.51 -11.17
C ARG A 33 23.77 -3.56 -10.50
N GLY A 34 23.90 -4.72 -11.13
CA GLY A 34 24.84 -5.77 -10.76
C GLY A 34 24.31 -6.78 -9.74
N ALA A 35 25.22 -7.35 -8.95
CA ALA A 35 24.91 -8.37 -7.96
C ALA A 35 24.08 -7.83 -6.77
N PRO A 36 23.36 -8.68 -6.02
CA PRO A 36 22.41 -8.24 -5.01
C PRO A 36 22.97 -7.28 -3.96
N TYR A 37 24.14 -7.59 -3.40
CA TYR A 37 24.73 -6.75 -2.35
C TYR A 37 25.15 -5.37 -2.89
N GLU A 38 25.82 -5.33 -4.03
CA GLU A 38 26.27 -4.11 -4.70
C GLU A 38 25.09 -3.22 -5.10
N ARG A 39 23.99 -3.82 -5.63
CA ARG A 39 22.73 -3.11 -5.88
C ARG A 39 22.21 -2.45 -4.62
N GLY A 40 22.18 -3.20 -3.52
CA GLY A 40 21.74 -2.69 -2.24
C GLY A 40 22.58 -1.53 -1.73
N VAL A 41 23.92 -1.64 -1.78
CA VAL A 41 24.83 -0.54 -1.38
C VAL A 41 24.58 0.70 -2.23
N SER A 42 24.43 0.52 -3.54
CA SER A 42 24.11 1.60 -4.47
C SER A 42 22.78 2.27 -4.14
N HIS A 43 21.73 1.47 -3.82
CA HIS A 43 20.41 1.97 -3.41
C HIS A 43 20.53 2.89 -2.18
N GLY A 44 21.10 2.39 -1.08
CA GLY A 44 21.24 3.17 0.16
C GLY A 44 21.99 4.47 -0.03
N LYS A 45 23.10 4.43 -0.79
CA LYS A 45 23.92 5.63 -1.11
C LYS A 45 23.15 6.65 -1.96
N GLN A 46 22.44 6.22 -3.01
CA GLN A 46 21.68 7.13 -3.88
C GLN A 46 20.52 7.80 -3.14
N ILE A 47 19.84 7.07 -2.26
CA ILE A 47 18.78 7.64 -1.41
C ILE A 47 19.35 8.72 -0.48
N LEU A 48 20.44 8.45 0.23
CA LEU A 48 21.07 9.45 1.10
C LEU A 48 21.66 10.63 0.34
N ALA A 49 22.15 10.43 -0.88
CA ALA A 49 22.62 11.52 -1.73
C ALA A 49 21.48 12.45 -2.16
N ALA A 50 20.29 11.89 -2.39
CA ALA A 50 19.09 12.67 -2.72
C ALA A 50 18.50 13.39 -1.49
N ASP A 51 18.46 12.72 -0.33
CA ASP A 51 17.98 13.29 0.92
C ASP A 51 18.70 12.65 2.11
N PRO A 52 19.73 13.35 2.68
CA PRO A 52 20.50 12.84 3.82
C PRO A 52 19.67 12.57 5.09
N THR A 53 18.49 13.13 5.20
CA THR A 53 17.64 13.04 6.40
C THR A 53 16.50 12.02 6.28
N ILE A 54 16.31 11.46 5.09
CA ILE A 54 15.08 10.72 4.76
C ILE A 54 14.83 9.53 5.69
N PHE A 55 15.84 8.71 5.99
CA PHE A 55 15.68 7.56 6.88
C PHE A 55 15.41 7.98 8.32
N THR A 56 16.06 9.05 8.81
CA THR A 56 15.80 9.59 10.15
C THR A 56 14.34 10.05 10.27
N ARG A 57 13.86 10.82 9.31
CA ARG A 57 12.47 11.27 9.27
C ARG A 57 11.51 10.09 9.15
N MET A 58 11.77 9.15 8.26
CA MET A 58 10.92 7.98 8.03
C MET A 58 10.78 7.13 9.29
N PHE A 59 11.88 6.80 9.98
CA PHE A 59 11.80 6.00 11.20
C PHE A 59 11.20 6.76 12.38
N SER A 60 11.40 8.08 12.49
CA SER A 60 10.70 8.92 13.47
C SER A 60 9.19 8.93 13.22
N THR A 61 8.77 9.06 11.97
CA THR A 61 7.36 8.98 11.57
C THR A 61 6.76 7.60 11.85
N TYR A 62 7.51 6.52 11.57
CA TYR A 62 7.06 5.16 11.88
C TYR A 62 6.95 4.93 13.39
N ASP A 63 7.88 5.43 14.21
CA ASP A 63 7.76 5.34 15.68
C ASP A 63 6.50 6.05 16.17
N PHE A 64 6.23 7.24 15.65
CA PHE A 64 5.00 7.97 15.95
C PHE A 64 3.75 7.17 15.55
N LEU A 65 3.68 6.68 14.31
CA LEU A 65 2.56 5.88 13.81
C LEU A 65 2.37 4.59 14.63
N PHE A 66 3.44 3.90 14.98
CA PHE A 66 3.36 2.65 15.74
C PHE A 66 2.86 2.90 17.17
N ARG A 67 3.29 3.98 17.81
CA ARG A 67 2.75 4.37 19.13
C ARG A 67 1.27 4.71 19.05
N GLN A 68 0.84 5.40 18.02
CA GLN A 68 -0.57 5.75 17.81
C GLN A 68 -1.44 4.52 17.51
N GLY A 69 -1.01 3.68 16.57
CA GLY A 69 -1.81 2.56 16.06
C GLY A 69 -1.73 1.29 16.90
N TYR A 70 -0.54 0.97 17.41
CA TYR A 70 -0.28 -0.30 18.10
C TYR A 70 -0.01 -0.13 19.61
N GLY A 71 0.20 1.11 20.08
CA GLY A 71 0.64 1.37 21.46
C GLY A 71 2.06 0.87 21.74
N ARG A 72 2.88 0.68 20.72
CA ARG A 72 4.24 0.14 20.81
C ARG A 72 5.22 1.06 20.06
N ASP A 73 6.46 1.11 20.51
CA ASP A 73 7.52 1.84 19.82
C ASP A 73 8.15 1.04 18.69
N ILE A 74 8.97 1.69 17.87
CA ILE A 74 9.62 1.07 16.71
C ILE A 74 10.60 -0.05 17.10
N GLU A 75 11.24 0.02 18.29
CA GLU A 75 12.16 -1.02 18.77
C GLU A 75 11.46 -2.37 18.97
N PHE A 76 10.20 -2.34 19.41
CA PHE A 76 9.37 -3.54 19.48
C PHE A 76 9.23 -4.20 18.08
N PHE A 77 8.98 -3.42 17.04
CA PHE A 77 8.86 -3.93 15.68
C PHE A 77 10.18 -4.40 15.08
N TYR A 78 11.29 -3.77 15.43
CA TYR A 78 12.63 -4.30 15.09
C TYR A 78 12.85 -5.69 15.73
N GLY A 79 12.42 -5.88 16.97
CA GLY A 79 12.43 -7.18 17.63
C GLY A 79 11.61 -8.23 16.91
N LEU A 80 10.40 -7.88 16.45
CA LEU A 80 9.55 -8.77 15.63
C LEU A 80 10.21 -9.12 14.29
N CYS A 81 10.87 -8.16 13.64
CA CYS A 81 11.60 -8.41 12.40
C CYS A 81 12.73 -9.42 12.58
N ASP A 82 13.53 -9.29 13.65
CA ASP A 82 14.62 -10.22 13.95
C ASP A 82 14.10 -11.62 14.28
N ASP A 83 13.03 -11.74 15.07
CA ASP A 83 12.51 -13.02 15.53
C ASP A 83 11.71 -13.81 14.50
N PHE A 84 10.94 -13.11 13.63
CA PHE A 84 9.94 -13.76 12.79
C PHE A 84 10.17 -13.62 11.28
N TYR A 85 10.77 -12.54 10.82
CA TYR A 85 10.95 -12.30 9.37
C TYR A 85 12.35 -12.57 8.87
N LYS A 86 13.38 -12.12 9.58
CA LYS A 86 14.79 -12.21 9.17
C LYS A 86 15.22 -13.63 8.80
N GLY A 87 14.88 -14.61 9.65
CA GLY A 87 15.21 -16.02 9.42
C GLY A 87 14.54 -16.58 8.17
N ILE A 88 13.28 -16.23 7.92
CA ILE A 88 12.52 -16.65 6.75
C ILE A 88 13.14 -16.04 5.50
N ILE A 89 13.35 -14.71 5.47
CA ILE A 89 13.89 -14.01 4.30
C ILE A 89 15.29 -14.52 3.98
N LYS A 90 16.18 -14.62 4.97
CA LYS A 90 17.55 -15.10 4.78
C LYS A 90 17.62 -16.51 4.21
N LYS A 91 16.77 -17.41 4.73
CA LYS A 91 16.76 -18.83 4.29
C LYS A 91 16.10 -19.03 2.93
N ARG A 92 15.00 -18.33 2.68
CA ARG A 92 14.14 -18.58 1.52
C ARG A 92 14.47 -17.69 0.32
N PHE A 93 14.95 -16.47 0.58
CA PHE A 93 15.22 -15.45 -0.42
C PHE A 93 16.62 -14.85 -0.22
N PRO A 94 17.68 -15.68 -0.29
CA PRO A 94 19.04 -15.25 0.07
C PRO A 94 19.54 -14.07 -0.75
N LYS A 95 19.19 -13.98 -2.04
CA LYS A 95 19.57 -12.84 -2.89
C LYS A 95 18.88 -11.54 -2.47
N ILE A 96 17.58 -11.59 -2.16
CA ILE A 96 16.84 -10.44 -1.66
C ILE A 96 17.40 -10.01 -0.29
N PHE A 97 17.71 -10.97 0.59
CA PHE A 97 18.33 -10.68 1.88
C PHE A 97 19.70 -10.01 1.71
N ARG A 98 20.53 -10.48 0.76
CA ARG A 98 21.82 -9.84 0.44
C ARG A 98 21.65 -8.41 -0.08
N GLU A 99 20.62 -8.13 -0.88
CA GLU A 99 20.29 -6.78 -1.32
C GLU A 99 19.88 -5.91 -0.13
N MET A 100 19.07 -6.43 0.83
CA MET A 100 18.73 -5.71 2.06
C MET A 100 19.97 -5.43 2.95
N GLU A 101 20.93 -6.37 3.07
CA GLU A 101 22.19 -6.15 3.74
C GLU A 101 23.01 -5.04 3.07
N GLY A 102 23.01 -5.02 1.74
CA GLY A 102 23.64 -3.96 0.95
C GLY A 102 23.00 -2.59 1.18
N ILE A 103 21.66 -2.51 1.17
CA ILE A 103 20.94 -1.26 1.48
C ILE A 103 21.31 -0.75 2.86
N ALA A 104 21.32 -1.64 3.86
CA ALA A 104 21.73 -1.28 5.22
C ALA A 104 23.14 -0.70 5.25
N ALA A 105 24.11 -1.36 4.60
CA ALA A 105 25.49 -0.90 4.53
C ALA A 105 25.62 0.44 3.78
N GLY A 106 24.92 0.61 2.66
CA GLY A 106 24.96 1.83 1.85
C GLY A 106 24.29 3.04 2.51
N ALA A 107 23.29 2.79 3.36
CA ALA A 107 22.53 3.81 4.07
C ALA A 107 23.02 4.04 5.53
N GLY A 108 24.01 3.28 6.02
CA GLY A 108 24.45 3.37 7.41
C GLY A 108 23.39 2.87 8.42
N LEU A 109 22.53 1.92 7.99
CA LEU A 109 21.44 1.36 8.77
C LEU A 109 21.79 -0.04 9.30
N ASN A 110 20.98 -0.53 10.25
CA ASN A 110 20.95 -1.94 10.60
C ASN A 110 20.00 -2.70 9.64
N VAL A 111 20.34 -3.93 9.29
CA VAL A 111 19.51 -4.75 8.37
C VAL A 111 18.08 -4.95 8.89
N ARG A 112 17.85 -4.98 10.22
CA ARG A 112 16.49 -5.08 10.80
C ARG A 112 15.62 -3.87 10.44
N GLN A 113 16.21 -2.68 10.28
CA GLN A 113 15.51 -1.48 9.84
C GLN A 113 15.07 -1.61 8.38
N VAL A 114 15.92 -2.15 7.52
CA VAL A 114 15.57 -2.43 6.12
C VAL A 114 14.50 -3.52 6.01
N ILE A 115 14.58 -4.58 6.85
CA ILE A 115 13.54 -5.59 6.94
C ILE A 115 12.21 -4.95 7.34
N LEU A 116 12.19 -4.09 8.37
CA LEU A 116 10.98 -3.40 8.81
C LEU A 116 10.32 -2.61 7.67
N VAL A 117 11.09 -1.83 6.92
CA VAL A 117 10.60 -1.10 5.74
C VAL A 117 9.88 -2.07 4.79
N ASN A 118 10.50 -3.21 4.48
CA ASN A 118 9.97 -4.14 3.49
C ASN A 118 8.78 -4.98 3.97
N VAL A 119 8.66 -5.24 5.27
CA VAL A 119 7.52 -5.98 5.83
C VAL A 119 6.45 -5.05 6.43
N TYR A 120 6.59 -3.73 6.26
CA TYR A 120 5.67 -2.73 6.83
C TYR A 120 4.21 -3.05 6.52
N MET A 121 3.89 -3.36 5.26
CA MET A 121 2.53 -3.74 4.82
C MET A 121 2.05 -5.10 5.37
N SER A 122 2.98 -5.96 5.82
CA SER A 122 2.65 -7.26 6.44
C SER A 122 2.34 -7.13 7.94
N LEU A 123 2.80 -6.05 8.60
CA LEU A 123 2.70 -5.88 10.06
C LEU A 123 1.28 -5.91 10.61
N PRO A 124 0.28 -5.22 10.02
CA PRO A 124 -1.09 -5.26 10.53
C PRO A 124 -1.67 -6.68 10.59
N TYR A 125 -1.35 -7.51 9.60
CA TYR A 125 -1.79 -8.90 9.52
C TYR A 125 -1.08 -9.78 10.54
N PHE A 126 0.24 -9.64 10.66
CA PHE A 126 1.01 -10.35 11.69
C PHE A 126 0.52 -9.95 13.09
N TYR A 127 0.39 -8.66 13.36
CA TYR A 127 0.03 -8.13 14.67
C TYR A 127 -1.36 -8.61 15.12
N ALA A 128 -2.32 -8.69 14.21
CA ALA A 128 -3.66 -9.23 14.51
C ALA A 128 -3.63 -10.69 15.00
N HIS A 129 -2.59 -11.45 14.63
CA HIS A 129 -2.42 -12.86 14.99
C HIS A 129 -1.19 -13.12 15.86
N MET A 130 -0.55 -12.08 16.38
CA MET A 130 0.76 -12.11 17.01
C MET A 130 0.84 -13.08 18.19
N LEU A 131 -0.19 -13.15 19.04
CA LEU A 131 -0.22 -14.04 20.21
C LEU A 131 0.10 -15.50 19.87
N ARG A 132 -0.35 -16.00 18.70
CA ARG A 132 -0.06 -17.38 18.26
C ARG A 132 1.43 -17.67 18.10
N TYR A 133 2.25 -16.65 17.93
CA TYR A 133 3.68 -16.76 17.64
C TYR A 133 4.55 -16.37 18.81
N ILE A 134 4.15 -15.35 19.59
CA ILE A 134 4.91 -14.90 20.76
C ILE A 134 4.62 -15.68 22.03
N ASP A 135 3.40 -16.23 22.21
CA ASP A 135 3.02 -17.05 23.35
C ASP A 135 3.39 -18.53 23.13
N THR A 136 4.67 -18.75 22.86
CA THR A 136 5.28 -20.07 22.70
C THR A 136 6.44 -20.24 23.68
N PRO A 137 6.86 -21.46 24.02
CA PRO A 137 7.97 -21.69 24.96
C PRO A 137 9.24 -20.92 24.61
N LYS A 138 9.51 -20.72 23.31
CA LYS A 138 10.68 -19.98 22.81
C LYS A 138 10.63 -18.49 23.10
N TYR A 139 9.45 -17.87 23.00
CA TYR A 139 9.31 -16.42 22.98
C TYR A 139 8.56 -15.84 24.20
N ARG A 140 7.82 -16.68 24.94
CA ARG A 140 6.99 -16.28 26.10
C ARG A 140 7.75 -15.43 27.12
N GLY A 141 8.99 -15.80 27.47
CA GLY A 141 9.81 -15.04 28.39
C GLY A 141 10.17 -13.64 27.89
N LYS A 142 10.52 -13.54 26.60
CA LYS A 142 10.88 -12.27 25.95
C LYS A 142 9.67 -11.31 25.84
N TYR A 143 8.48 -11.84 25.54
CA TYR A 143 7.28 -11.06 25.27
C TYR A 143 6.23 -11.11 26.39
N LYS A 144 6.62 -11.48 27.64
CA LYS A 144 5.68 -11.72 28.75
C LYS A 144 4.72 -10.56 29.02
N ASP A 145 5.21 -9.31 28.98
CA ASP A 145 4.38 -8.14 29.24
C ASP A 145 3.44 -7.85 28.07
N VAL A 146 3.91 -8.04 26.83
CA VAL A 146 3.09 -7.94 25.63
C VAL A 146 1.97 -8.98 25.63
N ILE A 147 2.28 -10.23 25.98
CA ILE A 147 1.30 -11.32 26.07
C ILE A 147 0.22 -10.99 27.09
N ARG A 148 0.62 -10.49 28.29
CA ARG A 148 -0.34 -10.08 29.34
C ARG A 148 -1.27 -8.97 28.82
N ASP A 149 -0.71 -7.92 28.22
CA ASP A 149 -1.49 -6.79 27.70
C ASP A 149 -2.44 -7.23 26.56
N GLU A 150 -1.97 -8.11 25.68
CA GLU A 150 -2.76 -8.66 24.58
C GLU A 150 -3.92 -9.55 25.07
N HIS A 151 -3.69 -10.36 26.11
CA HIS A 151 -4.77 -11.14 26.74
C HIS A 151 -5.82 -10.23 27.39
N ALA A 152 -5.41 -9.11 28.01
CA ALA A 152 -6.34 -8.14 28.56
C ALA A 152 -7.20 -7.50 27.47
N ILE A 153 -6.61 -7.12 26.31
CA ILE A 153 -7.34 -6.59 25.17
C ILE A 153 -8.31 -7.63 24.59
N THR A 154 -7.88 -8.90 24.46
CA THR A 154 -8.74 -9.96 23.91
C THR A 154 -9.89 -10.37 24.83
N ALA A 155 -9.78 -10.09 26.12
CA ALA A 155 -10.86 -10.33 27.08
C ALA A 155 -11.94 -9.23 27.06
N ASP A 156 -11.67 -8.07 26.42
CA ASP A 156 -12.60 -6.94 26.31
C ASP A 156 -13.07 -6.75 24.86
N PRO A 157 -14.34 -7.07 24.53
CA PRO A 157 -14.86 -6.91 23.17
C PRO A 157 -14.77 -5.47 22.62
N ALA A 158 -14.93 -4.45 23.48
CA ALA A 158 -14.84 -3.06 23.06
C ALA A 158 -13.39 -2.67 22.71
N ALA A 159 -12.40 -3.11 23.52
CA ALA A 159 -10.98 -2.93 23.24
C ALA A 159 -10.55 -3.67 21.97
N MET A 160 -11.08 -4.90 21.75
CA MET A 160 -10.84 -5.65 20.50
C MET A 160 -11.39 -4.93 19.28
N SER A 161 -12.60 -4.42 19.33
CA SER A 161 -13.22 -3.68 18.23
C SER A 161 -12.43 -2.39 17.91
N ALA A 162 -12.10 -1.61 18.93
CA ALA A 162 -11.30 -0.40 18.78
C ALA A 162 -9.91 -0.69 18.20
N ARG A 163 -9.27 -1.80 18.60
CA ARG A 163 -7.99 -2.25 18.04
C ARG A 163 -8.13 -2.66 16.57
N ALA A 164 -9.14 -3.44 16.22
CA ALA A 164 -9.37 -3.87 14.84
C ALA A 164 -9.56 -2.67 13.92
N ALA A 165 -10.34 -1.67 14.34
CA ALA A 165 -10.52 -0.42 13.61
C ALA A 165 -9.19 0.33 13.41
N ARG A 166 -8.36 0.46 14.46
CA ARG A 166 -7.03 1.09 14.36
C ARG A 166 -6.10 0.35 13.39
N LEU A 167 -6.07 -0.99 13.44
CA LEU A 167 -5.24 -1.79 12.55
C LEU A 167 -5.68 -1.70 11.08
N ASP A 168 -6.99 -1.56 10.82
CA ASP A 168 -7.51 -1.38 9.47
C ASP A 168 -7.09 -0.03 8.85
N GLU A 169 -6.82 0.97 9.66
CA GLU A 169 -6.31 2.27 9.19
C GLU A 169 -4.89 2.21 8.61
N PHE A 170 -4.08 1.21 8.99
CA PHE A 170 -2.74 0.99 8.46
C PHE A 170 -2.71 0.20 7.14
N LYS A 171 -3.86 -0.29 6.68
CA LYS A 171 -3.95 -0.98 5.40
C LYS A 171 -4.16 0.04 4.31
N ASP A 172 -3.19 0.19 3.43
CA ASP A 172 -3.25 1.07 2.26
C ASP A 172 -4.43 0.74 1.37
N ARG A 173 -4.87 1.75 0.62
CA ARG A 173 -6.03 1.65 -0.26
C ARG A 173 -5.71 2.32 -1.59
N CYS A 174 -6.40 1.89 -2.66
CA CYS A 174 -6.12 2.32 -4.01
C CYS A 174 -7.36 2.31 -4.89
N SER A 175 -7.26 3.01 -6.02
CA SER A 175 -8.14 2.82 -7.17
C SER A 175 -7.30 2.38 -8.37
N LEU A 176 -7.77 1.36 -9.08
CA LEU A 176 -7.09 0.81 -10.24
C LEU A 176 -8.06 0.57 -11.39
N ILE A 177 -7.58 0.77 -12.60
CA ILE A 177 -8.23 0.33 -13.85
C ILE A 177 -7.17 -0.31 -14.74
N MET A 178 -7.48 -1.46 -15.33
CA MET A 178 -6.67 -2.12 -16.34
C MET A 178 -7.57 -2.66 -17.44
N ALA A 179 -7.28 -2.32 -18.68
CA ALA A 179 -8.09 -2.70 -19.84
C ALA A 179 -7.22 -3.18 -20.99
N VAL A 180 -7.80 -4.01 -21.85
CA VAL A 180 -7.16 -4.56 -23.05
C VAL A 180 -8.21 -4.86 -24.12
N GLY A 181 -7.79 -4.82 -25.36
CA GLY A 181 -8.59 -5.24 -26.52
C GLY A 181 -9.38 -4.12 -27.18
N PRO A 182 -9.78 -4.32 -28.46
CA PRO A 182 -10.43 -3.29 -29.25
C PRO A 182 -11.83 -2.89 -28.77
N GLY A 183 -12.47 -3.78 -27.98
CA GLY A 183 -13.74 -3.46 -27.32
C GLY A 183 -13.60 -2.43 -26.22
N TRP A 184 -12.40 -2.20 -25.66
CA TRP A 184 -12.18 -1.36 -24.51
C TRP A 184 -11.16 -0.25 -24.74
N THR A 185 -10.04 -0.54 -25.38
CA THR A 185 -8.93 0.41 -25.56
C THR A 185 -8.87 0.96 -26.97
N LYS A 186 -8.33 2.16 -27.10
CA LYS A 186 -8.28 2.89 -28.38
C LYS A 186 -7.46 2.20 -29.46
N ASP A 187 -6.40 1.50 -29.06
CA ASP A 187 -5.45 0.82 -29.96
C ASP A 187 -5.49 -0.71 -29.87
N GLY A 188 -6.40 -1.26 -29.05
CA GLY A 188 -6.47 -2.70 -28.75
C GLY A 188 -5.38 -3.22 -27.82
N GLY A 189 -4.42 -2.36 -27.43
CA GLY A 189 -3.36 -2.68 -26.50
C GLY A 189 -3.83 -2.65 -25.03
N ILE A 190 -2.88 -2.83 -24.09
CA ILE A 190 -3.14 -2.66 -22.67
C ILE A 190 -3.04 -1.18 -22.31
N VAL A 191 -3.96 -0.72 -21.47
CA VAL A 191 -3.81 0.51 -20.70
C VAL A 191 -4.14 0.20 -19.24
N CYS A 192 -3.32 0.72 -18.31
CA CYS A 192 -3.58 0.58 -16.89
C CYS A 192 -3.25 1.87 -16.15
N GLY A 193 -3.90 2.07 -15.00
CA GLY A 193 -3.61 3.17 -14.13
C GLY A 193 -3.99 2.85 -12.69
N HIS A 194 -3.22 3.38 -11.76
CA HIS A 194 -3.34 3.16 -10.33
C HIS A 194 -3.12 4.46 -9.57
N SER A 195 -3.91 4.69 -8.54
CA SER A 195 -3.72 5.78 -7.58
C SER A 195 -3.76 5.20 -6.18
N SER A 196 -2.69 5.41 -5.42
CA SER A 196 -2.59 5.00 -4.03
C SER A 196 -3.17 6.05 -3.11
N PHE A 197 -3.77 5.63 -2.00
CA PHE A 197 -4.16 6.52 -0.92
C PHE A 197 -3.87 5.91 0.44
N SER A 198 -3.28 6.73 1.29
CA SER A 198 -2.93 6.40 2.66
C SER A 198 -3.00 7.64 3.54
N ASN A 199 -2.58 7.50 4.80
CA ASN A 199 -2.26 8.66 5.60
C ASN A 199 -1.02 9.37 5.02
N PHE A 200 -0.99 10.70 5.09
CA PHE A 200 0.11 11.46 4.48
C PHE A 200 1.42 11.37 5.27
N LEU A 201 1.40 10.76 6.48
CA LEU A 201 2.58 10.52 7.28
C LEU A 201 3.53 9.50 6.63
N ASP A 202 3.02 8.34 6.22
CA ASP A 202 3.82 7.32 5.54
C ASP A 202 3.88 7.54 4.02
N ALA A 203 2.79 8.04 3.42
CA ALA A 203 2.70 8.31 1.99
C ALA A 203 3.84 9.22 1.46
N GLN A 204 4.28 10.21 2.25
CA GLN A 204 5.33 11.14 1.83
C GLN A 204 6.67 10.47 1.48
N PHE A 205 6.89 9.24 1.89
CA PHE A 205 8.10 8.46 1.58
C PHE A 205 7.94 7.55 0.35
N CYS A 206 6.74 7.43 -0.23
CA CYS A 206 6.49 6.59 -1.39
C CYS A 206 6.88 7.26 -2.73
N ASN A 207 7.83 8.18 -2.71
CA ASN A 207 8.25 9.01 -3.83
C ASN A 207 9.54 8.54 -4.52
N VAL A 208 9.83 7.24 -4.49
CA VAL A 208 11.01 6.67 -5.15
C VAL A 208 10.61 6.01 -6.46
N ILE A 209 11.21 6.41 -7.57
CA ILE A 209 11.22 5.65 -8.82
C ILE A 209 12.50 4.82 -8.83
N LEU A 210 12.34 3.51 -8.71
CA LEU A 210 13.44 2.56 -8.60
C LEU A 210 13.56 1.72 -9.86
N ARG A 211 14.70 1.84 -10.55
CA ARG A 211 15.09 0.99 -11.68
C ARG A 211 16.13 -0.01 -11.20
N ILE A 212 15.85 -1.28 -11.41
CA ILE A 212 16.74 -2.40 -11.05
C ILE A 212 17.19 -3.10 -12.32
N GLU A 213 18.50 -3.20 -12.53
CA GLU A 213 19.13 -3.91 -13.63
C GLU A 213 20.02 -5.03 -13.04
N PRO A 214 19.47 -6.25 -12.85
CA PRO A 214 20.23 -7.38 -12.32
C PRO A 214 21.42 -7.73 -13.21
N GLU A 215 22.43 -8.39 -12.65
CA GLU A 215 23.50 -8.98 -13.45
C GLU A 215 22.97 -10.03 -14.44
N ALA A 216 23.73 -10.31 -15.49
CA ALA A 216 23.33 -11.26 -16.52
C ALA A 216 22.99 -12.63 -15.91
N GLY A 217 21.79 -13.14 -16.23
CA GLY A 217 21.29 -14.41 -15.71
C GLY A 217 20.57 -14.32 -14.35
N ASP A 218 20.52 -13.15 -13.70
CA ASP A 218 19.79 -12.94 -12.43
C ASP A 218 18.38 -12.36 -12.63
N GLY A 219 17.72 -12.74 -13.70
CA GLY A 219 16.32 -12.37 -13.98
C GLY A 219 16.15 -11.11 -14.82
N PHE A 220 14.98 -10.52 -14.76
CA PHE A 220 14.58 -9.39 -15.59
C PHE A 220 14.89 -8.05 -14.89
N ALA A 221 15.26 -7.07 -15.69
CA ALA A 221 15.26 -5.68 -15.25
C ALA A 221 13.81 -5.23 -14.94
N MET A 222 13.67 -4.24 -14.07
CA MET A 222 12.36 -3.72 -13.68
C MET A 222 12.44 -2.24 -13.32
N VAL A 223 11.34 -1.54 -13.50
CA VAL A 223 11.11 -0.18 -12.99
C VAL A 223 9.83 -0.18 -12.16
N MET A 224 9.85 0.52 -11.02
CA MET A 224 8.72 0.55 -10.11
C MET A 224 8.69 1.82 -9.29
N GLN A 225 7.51 2.16 -8.80
CA GLN A 225 7.43 3.06 -7.66
C GLN A 225 7.74 2.27 -6.39
N SER A 226 8.48 2.89 -5.47
CA SER A 226 8.87 2.29 -4.20
C SER A 226 9.06 3.38 -3.14
N MET A 227 9.69 3.02 -2.03
CA MET A 227 10.08 3.92 -0.95
C MET A 227 11.57 3.71 -0.59
N PRO A 228 12.18 4.62 0.20
CA PRO A 228 13.56 4.48 0.63
C PRO A 228 13.84 3.13 1.30
N GLY A 229 14.75 2.34 0.74
CA GLY A 229 15.10 1.01 1.26
C GLY A 229 14.15 -0.12 0.83
N GLY A 230 13.13 0.16 0.00
CA GLY A 230 12.22 -0.86 -0.52
C GLY A 230 12.88 -1.74 -1.59
N VAL A 231 12.69 -3.06 -1.52
CA VAL A 231 13.15 -4.02 -2.55
C VAL A 231 12.02 -4.44 -3.50
N TRP A 232 10.84 -3.90 -3.34
CA TRP A 232 9.63 -4.20 -4.11
C TRP A 232 8.79 -2.94 -4.32
N SER A 233 7.76 -3.03 -5.16
CA SER A 233 6.84 -1.91 -5.36
C SER A 233 5.85 -1.86 -4.20
N MET A 234 6.16 -1.09 -3.19
CA MET A 234 5.29 -0.92 -2.00
C MET A 234 4.06 -0.06 -2.30
N THR A 235 4.07 0.63 -3.43
CA THR A 235 2.95 1.44 -3.94
C THR A 235 2.30 0.81 -5.15
N ASP A 236 2.60 -0.47 -5.38
CA ASP A 236 1.83 -1.41 -6.17
C ASP A 236 1.76 -1.07 -7.67
N PHE A 237 2.87 -0.56 -8.21
CA PHE A 237 2.99 -0.33 -9.65
C PHE A 237 4.41 -0.59 -10.16
N PHE A 238 4.52 -1.50 -11.12
CA PHE A 238 5.81 -1.86 -11.71
C PHE A 238 5.67 -2.30 -13.18
N VAL A 239 6.78 -2.21 -13.90
CA VAL A 239 6.97 -2.75 -15.24
C VAL A 239 8.26 -3.56 -15.27
N THR A 240 8.28 -4.70 -15.97
CA THR A 240 9.46 -5.57 -16.06
C THR A 240 9.93 -5.78 -17.49
N GLY A 241 11.21 -6.11 -17.66
CA GLY A 241 11.79 -6.49 -18.95
C GLY A 241 11.22 -7.76 -19.57
N ALA A 242 10.40 -8.50 -18.82
CA ALA A 242 9.57 -9.57 -19.36
C ALA A 242 8.34 -9.05 -20.15
N GLY A 243 8.15 -7.73 -20.26
CA GLY A 243 6.97 -7.12 -20.89
C GLY A 243 5.70 -7.26 -20.04
N ILE A 244 5.85 -7.34 -18.74
CA ILE A 244 4.73 -7.45 -17.79
C ILE A 244 4.63 -6.17 -16.96
N VAL A 245 3.41 -5.60 -16.90
CA VAL A 245 3.02 -4.58 -15.94
C VAL A 245 2.25 -5.23 -14.80
N GLY A 246 2.44 -4.77 -13.57
CA GLY A 246 1.69 -5.24 -12.41
C GLY A 246 1.24 -4.10 -11.53
N SER A 247 0.05 -4.28 -10.95
CA SER A 247 -0.55 -3.38 -9.98
C SER A 247 -1.55 -4.16 -9.12
N GLU A 248 -2.02 -3.55 -8.01
CA GLU A 248 -2.97 -4.23 -7.11
C GLU A 248 -3.91 -3.25 -6.42
N THR A 249 -4.91 -3.79 -5.74
CA THR A 249 -5.66 -3.10 -4.70
C THR A 249 -5.86 -4.03 -3.51
N THR A 250 -5.51 -3.55 -2.31
CA THR A 250 -5.62 -4.30 -1.05
C THR A 250 -7.07 -4.71 -0.78
N ILE A 251 -7.31 -5.95 -0.34
CA ILE A 251 -8.63 -6.44 0.05
C ILE A 251 -8.92 -5.99 1.49
N ARG A 252 -9.88 -5.06 1.64
CA ARG A 252 -10.30 -4.54 2.94
C ARG A 252 -10.95 -5.62 3.80
N GLY A 253 -10.69 -5.55 5.11
CA GLY A 253 -11.28 -6.48 6.08
C GLY A 253 -10.63 -7.86 6.10
N PHE A 254 -9.69 -8.14 5.20
CA PHE A 254 -8.98 -9.41 5.18
C PHE A 254 -8.25 -9.68 6.50
N ASN A 255 -8.49 -10.86 7.10
CA ASN A 255 -7.99 -11.20 8.44
C ASN A 255 -7.41 -12.61 8.56
N ALA A 256 -7.26 -13.36 7.48
CA ALA A 256 -6.61 -14.67 7.51
C ALA A 256 -5.08 -14.53 7.39
N PHE A 257 -4.32 -15.12 8.33
CA PHE A 257 -2.87 -15.01 8.33
C PHE A 257 -2.18 -16.28 8.84
N ARG A 258 -1.06 -16.63 8.19
CA ARG A 258 -0.09 -17.62 8.64
C ARG A 258 1.32 -17.11 8.40
N LEU A 259 2.19 -17.17 9.40
CA LEU A 259 3.59 -16.76 9.22
C LEU A 259 4.31 -17.70 8.25
N ARG A 260 4.51 -17.21 7.03
CA ARG A 260 5.19 -17.88 5.91
C ARG A 260 6.04 -16.87 5.14
N ASP A 261 6.13 -17.03 3.82
CA ASP A 261 6.93 -16.16 2.96
C ASP A 261 6.24 -14.78 2.81
N PRO A 262 6.89 -13.65 3.20
CA PRO A 262 6.25 -12.35 3.16
C PRO A 262 6.02 -11.85 1.74
N ILE A 263 4.97 -11.01 1.55
CA ILE A 263 4.57 -10.52 0.23
C ILE A 263 5.70 -9.76 -0.48
N CYS A 264 6.48 -8.96 0.23
CA CYS A 264 7.61 -8.22 -0.34
C CYS A 264 8.58 -9.12 -1.11
N CYS A 265 8.83 -10.32 -0.60
CA CYS A 265 9.70 -11.30 -1.27
C CYS A 265 8.97 -12.03 -2.39
N ARG A 266 7.72 -12.43 -2.19
CA ARG A 266 6.94 -13.17 -3.20
C ARG A 266 6.70 -12.35 -4.46
N ILE A 267 6.28 -11.09 -4.32
CA ILE A 267 6.07 -10.22 -5.48
C ILE A 267 7.39 -9.83 -6.14
N ARG A 268 8.48 -9.61 -5.35
CA ARG A 268 9.80 -9.37 -5.92
C ARG A 268 10.29 -10.56 -6.75
N GLU A 269 10.05 -11.80 -6.31
CA GLU A 269 10.33 -13.02 -7.10
C GLU A 269 9.52 -13.08 -8.40
N CYS A 270 8.25 -12.63 -8.36
CA CYS A 270 7.45 -12.50 -9.58
C CYS A 270 8.08 -11.49 -10.55
N MET A 271 8.40 -10.29 -10.08
CA MET A 271 8.97 -9.22 -10.90
C MET A 271 10.31 -9.60 -11.52
N GLN A 272 11.16 -10.27 -10.76
CA GLN A 272 12.53 -10.60 -11.18
C GLN A 272 12.61 -11.84 -12.04
N TYR A 273 11.77 -12.86 -11.79
CA TYR A 273 11.91 -14.16 -12.43
C TYR A 273 10.66 -14.65 -13.18
N GLY A 274 9.51 -13.98 -13.01
CA GLY A 274 8.26 -14.35 -13.67
C GLY A 274 8.29 -13.99 -15.15
N ARG A 275 8.04 -14.99 -16.00
CA ARG A 275 8.03 -14.87 -17.46
C ARG A 275 6.64 -14.72 -18.05
N THR A 276 5.64 -15.27 -17.38
CA THR A 276 4.25 -15.29 -17.85
C THR A 276 3.30 -14.91 -16.72
N LEU A 277 2.06 -14.56 -17.06
CA LEU A 277 1.04 -14.25 -16.07
C LEU A 277 0.74 -15.45 -15.17
N GLU A 278 0.78 -16.66 -15.71
CA GLU A 278 0.57 -17.90 -14.96
C GLU A 278 1.68 -18.12 -13.92
N GLU A 279 2.94 -17.88 -14.28
CA GLU A 279 4.05 -17.93 -13.33
C GLU A 279 3.90 -16.90 -12.20
N TYR A 280 3.33 -15.71 -12.48
CA TYR A 280 3.02 -14.72 -11.43
C TYR A 280 1.97 -15.26 -10.47
N ALA A 281 0.86 -15.80 -10.97
CA ALA A 281 -0.18 -16.38 -10.14
C ALA A 281 0.35 -17.56 -9.29
N GLU A 282 1.15 -18.44 -9.86
CA GLU A 282 1.77 -19.56 -9.16
C GLU A 282 2.73 -19.10 -8.05
N ARG A 283 3.64 -18.18 -8.37
CA ARG A 283 4.64 -17.67 -7.40
C ARG A 283 3.98 -16.93 -6.24
N LEU A 284 2.94 -16.13 -6.50
CA LEU A 284 2.20 -15.42 -5.45
C LEU A 284 1.48 -16.39 -4.50
N GLN A 285 0.96 -17.50 -4.99
CA GLN A 285 0.30 -18.51 -4.18
C GLN A 285 1.28 -19.35 -3.35
N LYS A 286 2.52 -19.53 -3.83
CA LYS A 286 3.51 -20.38 -3.19
C LYS A 286 3.85 -19.87 -1.79
N ARG A 287 3.52 -20.67 -0.75
CA ARG A 287 3.75 -20.32 0.65
C ARG A 287 3.20 -18.94 1.05
N ASN A 288 2.07 -18.59 0.46
CA ASN A 288 1.35 -17.38 0.80
C ASN A 288 1.08 -17.30 2.31
N SER A 289 1.37 -16.15 2.91
CA SER A 289 1.13 -15.89 4.32
C SER A 289 -0.22 -15.22 4.59
N GLY A 290 -0.93 -14.75 3.57
CA GLY A 290 -2.12 -13.93 3.72
C GLY A 290 -1.81 -12.50 4.17
N ASP A 291 -0.53 -12.15 4.27
CA ASP A 291 -0.11 -10.78 4.51
C ASP A 291 -0.34 -9.94 3.24
N TYR A 292 -0.92 -8.76 3.43
CA TYR A 292 -1.24 -7.85 2.33
C TYR A 292 -2.04 -8.55 1.22
N ALA A 293 -3.20 -9.11 1.60
CA ALA A 293 -4.09 -9.77 0.66
C ALA A 293 -4.67 -8.76 -0.33
N CYS A 294 -4.54 -9.06 -1.62
CA CYS A 294 -4.82 -8.11 -2.70
C CYS A 294 -5.55 -8.74 -3.87
N SER A 295 -6.28 -7.90 -4.59
CA SER A 295 -6.69 -8.14 -5.95
C SER A 295 -5.58 -7.63 -6.89
N TRP A 296 -4.67 -8.53 -7.27
CA TRP A 296 -3.56 -8.26 -8.17
C TRP A 296 -4.02 -8.22 -9.61
N MET A 297 -3.52 -7.25 -10.39
CA MET A 297 -3.78 -7.15 -11.83
C MET A 297 -2.46 -7.07 -12.58
N PHE A 298 -2.33 -7.93 -13.57
CA PHE A 298 -1.14 -8.04 -14.40
C PHE A 298 -1.50 -7.93 -15.88
N GLY A 299 -0.64 -7.29 -16.67
CA GLY A 299 -0.78 -7.21 -18.12
C GLY A 299 0.48 -7.70 -18.81
N ASP A 300 0.34 -8.53 -19.83
CA ASP A 300 1.42 -9.01 -20.71
C ASP A 300 1.25 -8.41 -22.10
N VAL A 301 2.21 -7.58 -22.52
CA VAL A 301 2.18 -6.89 -23.84
C VAL A 301 2.81 -7.69 -24.98
N ARG A 302 3.32 -8.88 -24.72
CA ARG A 302 3.97 -9.72 -25.72
C ARG A 302 2.94 -10.44 -26.60
N GLY A 303 3.25 -10.58 -27.87
CA GLY A 303 2.36 -11.22 -28.81
C GLY A 303 0.99 -10.53 -28.84
N LYS A 304 -0.08 -11.32 -28.60
CA LYS A 304 -1.45 -10.81 -28.44
C LYS A 304 -1.66 -10.37 -26.99
N PRO A 305 -1.77 -9.07 -26.69
CA PRO A 305 -1.87 -8.57 -25.33
C PRO A 305 -3.00 -9.23 -24.54
N ARG A 306 -2.78 -9.43 -23.24
CA ARG A 306 -3.78 -9.97 -22.30
C ARG A 306 -3.58 -9.43 -20.90
N ILE A 307 -4.63 -9.39 -20.12
CA ILE A 307 -4.62 -9.02 -18.73
C ILE A 307 -5.13 -10.15 -17.85
N MET A 308 -4.68 -10.19 -16.61
CA MET A 308 -5.05 -11.18 -15.62
C MET A 308 -5.35 -10.50 -14.28
N ARG A 309 -6.42 -10.92 -13.61
CA ARG A 309 -6.70 -10.60 -12.21
C ARG A 309 -6.46 -11.84 -11.35
N VAL A 310 -5.74 -11.66 -10.25
CA VAL A 310 -5.50 -12.69 -9.22
C VAL A 310 -6.01 -12.13 -7.89
N GLU A 311 -7.17 -12.57 -7.45
CA GLU A 311 -7.67 -12.26 -6.12
C GLU A 311 -7.07 -13.26 -5.14
N LEU A 312 -6.12 -12.77 -4.34
CA LEU A 312 -5.24 -13.60 -3.53
C LEU A 312 -5.62 -13.53 -2.05
N GLY A 313 -6.52 -14.43 -1.62
CA GLY A 313 -6.74 -14.74 -0.21
C GLY A 313 -5.68 -15.70 0.32
N LEU A 314 -5.81 -16.18 1.55
CA LEU A 314 -4.89 -17.17 2.15
C LEU A 314 -5.20 -18.60 1.70
N ASN A 315 -6.47 -18.99 1.74
CA ASN A 315 -6.94 -20.34 1.41
C ASN A 315 -7.70 -20.38 0.08
N TYR A 316 -8.27 -19.25 -0.33
CA TYR A 316 -9.01 -19.11 -1.58
C TYR A 316 -8.29 -18.17 -2.53
N VAL A 317 -8.28 -18.54 -3.79
CA VAL A 317 -7.69 -17.73 -4.87
C VAL A 317 -8.62 -17.81 -6.08
N ASN A 318 -8.84 -16.66 -6.71
CA ASN A 318 -9.54 -16.57 -7.99
C ASN A 318 -8.60 -15.99 -9.05
N VAL A 319 -8.54 -16.63 -10.22
CA VAL A 319 -7.71 -16.18 -11.34
C VAL A 319 -8.57 -16.03 -12.57
N GLU A 320 -8.55 -14.84 -13.15
CA GLU A 320 -9.33 -14.49 -14.32
C GLU A 320 -8.46 -13.82 -15.36
N THR A 321 -8.61 -14.17 -16.64
CA THR A 321 -7.84 -13.60 -17.76
C THR A 321 -8.73 -13.18 -18.90
N THR A 322 -8.34 -12.10 -19.61
CA THR A 322 -9.03 -11.67 -20.81
C THR A 322 -8.08 -11.03 -21.82
N ARG A 323 -8.49 -11.05 -23.10
CA ARG A 323 -7.83 -10.34 -24.21
C ARG A 323 -8.67 -9.20 -24.77
N ASP A 324 -9.91 -9.09 -24.32
CA ASP A 324 -10.82 -7.98 -24.63
C ASP A 324 -11.73 -7.78 -23.42
N GLY A 325 -11.34 -6.85 -22.53
CA GLY A 325 -12.04 -6.63 -21.27
C GLY A 325 -11.36 -5.57 -20.40
N PHE A 326 -11.95 -5.34 -19.22
CA PHE A 326 -11.33 -4.50 -18.20
C PHE A 326 -11.49 -5.10 -16.81
N PHE A 327 -10.60 -4.72 -15.91
CA PHE A 327 -10.67 -4.98 -14.49
C PHE A 327 -10.61 -3.68 -13.72
N ALA A 328 -11.44 -3.56 -12.67
CA ALA A 328 -11.43 -2.45 -11.72
C ALA A 328 -10.94 -2.93 -10.36
N GLY A 329 -10.07 -2.13 -9.74
CA GLY A 329 -9.61 -2.31 -8.37
C GLY A 329 -10.17 -1.21 -7.47
N PHE A 330 -10.82 -1.61 -6.36
CA PHE A 330 -11.53 -0.71 -5.45
C PHE A 330 -11.47 -1.16 -3.99
N ASN A 331 -10.46 -1.95 -3.63
CA ASN A 331 -10.20 -2.52 -2.30
C ASN A 331 -11.21 -3.56 -1.83
N SER A 332 -11.69 -4.37 -2.74
CA SER A 332 -12.49 -5.56 -2.44
C SER A 332 -12.20 -6.66 -3.45
N THR A 333 -12.86 -7.79 -3.30
CA THR A 333 -12.71 -8.98 -4.14
C THR A 333 -14.06 -9.39 -4.71
N TYR A 334 -14.08 -9.91 -5.92
CA TYR A 334 -15.27 -10.51 -6.53
C TYR A 334 -15.49 -11.95 -6.04
N ASP A 335 -14.43 -12.65 -5.59
CA ASP A 335 -14.55 -14.00 -5.03
C ASP A 335 -15.28 -13.95 -3.68
N GLU A 336 -16.47 -14.53 -3.63
CA GLU A 336 -17.32 -14.56 -2.45
C GLU A 336 -16.71 -15.33 -1.28
N ARG A 337 -15.90 -16.35 -1.55
CA ARG A 337 -15.25 -17.15 -0.50
C ARG A 337 -14.21 -16.31 0.24
N ILE A 338 -13.41 -15.52 -0.50
CA ILE A 338 -12.45 -14.57 0.11
C ILE A 338 -13.23 -13.53 0.91
N ARG A 339 -14.26 -12.92 0.29
CA ARG A 339 -15.04 -11.84 0.88
C ARG A 339 -15.78 -12.27 2.15
N ASN A 340 -16.46 -13.43 2.11
CA ASN A 340 -17.35 -13.86 3.18
C ASN A 340 -16.66 -14.74 4.24
N ILE A 341 -15.55 -15.41 3.90
CA ILE A 341 -14.88 -16.35 4.81
C ILE A 341 -13.58 -15.79 5.36
N GLU A 342 -12.79 -15.07 4.54
CA GLU A 342 -11.46 -14.58 4.93
C GLU A 342 -11.44 -13.10 5.30
N CYS A 343 -12.51 -12.34 5.00
CA CYS A 343 -12.70 -10.98 5.47
C CYS A 343 -13.67 -10.97 6.63
N SER A 344 -13.26 -10.46 7.78
CA SER A 344 -14.12 -10.34 8.97
C SER A 344 -14.36 -8.89 9.33
N GLY A 345 -15.62 -8.53 9.56
CA GLY A 345 -16.06 -7.37 10.35
C GLY A 345 -15.87 -5.96 9.76
N ALA A 346 -15.10 -5.75 8.73
CA ALA A 346 -14.77 -4.40 8.26
C ALA A 346 -15.75 -3.84 7.21
N LEU A 347 -16.67 -4.64 6.71
CA LEU A 347 -17.75 -4.18 5.82
C LEU A 347 -19.07 -3.95 6.58
N SER A 348 -19.16 -4.35 7.84
CA SER A 348 -20.39 -4.24 8.64
C SER A 348 -20.62 -2.86 9.27
N SER A 349 -19.80 -1.86 8.99
CA SER A 349 -20.00 -0.50 9.56
C SER A 349 -21.21 0.25 8.95
N THR A 350 -21.94 -0.36 8.04
CA THR A 350 -23.18 0.20 7.48
C THR A 350 -24.37 -0.78 7.51
N ALA A 351 -24.17 -2.01 8.01
CA ALA A 351 -25.32 -2.86 8.31
C ALA A 351 -26.00 -2.34 9.57
N SER A 352 -27.30 -2.06 9.50
CA SER A 352 -28.15 -1.77 10.64
C SER A 352 -27.87 -2.80 11.73
N THR A 353 -27.59 -2.32 12.94
CA THR A 353 -27.41 -3.12 14.13
C THR A 353 -28.74 -3.79 14.48
N ASP A 354 -28.96 -4.97 13.98
CA ASP A 354 -29.82 -5.91 14.68
C ASP A 354 -28.95 -6.77 15.62
N ALA A 355 -29.54 -7.13 16.74
CA ALA A 355 -28.88 -7.53 17.98
C ALA A 355 -28.15 -8.88 17.96
N THR A 356 -27.69 -9.40 16.84
CA THR A 356 -27.12 -10.76 16.73
C THR A 356 -25.64 -10.82 16.32
N GLY A 357 -24.95 -9.67 16.11
CA GLY A 357 -23.48 -9.63 16.00
C GLY A 357 -22.83 -10.39 14.83
N ALA A 358 -23.61 -10.97 13.93
CA ALA A 358 -23.15 -11.66 12.74
C ALA A 358 -23.67 -10.94 11.49
N GLY A 359 -23.12 -9.79 11.19
CA GLY A 359 -23.40 -9.08 9.93
C GLY A 359 -22.78 -9.82 8.75
N MET A 360 -23.45 -10.85 8.25
CA MET A 360 -23.20 -11.34 6.90
C MET A 360 -23.60 -10.22 5.94
N ILE A 361 -22.70 -9.81 5.07
CA ILE A 361 -23.05 -8.98 3.91
C ILE A 361 -23.73 -9.95 2.94
N ASP A 362 -25.04 -10.07 3.07
CA ASP A 362 -25.82 -10.85 2.14
C ASP A 362 -25.80 -10.19 0.75
N GLY A 363 -25.29 -10.93 -0.22
CA GLY A 363 -25.52 -10.71 -1.63
C GLY A 363 -24.67 -9.65 -2.34
N GLU A 364 -24.86 -9.53 -3.63
CA GLU A 364 -24.26 -8.54 -4.53
C GLU A 364 -24.52 -7.08 -4.07
N ASP A 365 -25.56 -6.82 -3.30
CA ASP A 365 -26.04 -5.49 -2.94
C ASP A 365 -25.08 -4.74 -2.00
N GLY A 366 -24.55 -5.36 -0.95
CA GLY A 366 -23.57 -4.72 -0.04
C GLY A 366 -22.24 -4.36 -0.71
N PHE A 367 -21.90 -5.08 -1.78
CA PHE A 367 -20.71 -4.88 -2.59
C PHE A 367 -20.85 -3.70 -3.56
N ARG A 368 -22.06 -3.21 -3.81
CA ARG A 368 -22.41 -2.04 -4.60
C ARG A 368 -22.97 -0.91 -3.75
N ASP A 369 -22.89 -1.01 -2.44
CA ASP A 369 -23.35 0.03 -1.52
C ASP A 369 -22.58 1.35 -1.74
N ILE A 370 -23.22 2.30 -2.41
CA ILE A 370 -22.66 3.61 -2.75
C ILE A 370 -22.46 4.53 -1.55
N THR A 371 -22.99 4.19 -0.38
CA THR A 371 -22.70 4.92 0.87
C THR A 371 -21.28 4.62 1.36
N SER A 372 -20.73 3.47 0.96
CA SER A 372 -19.36 3.07 1.26
C SER A 372 -18.36 3.57 0.20
N SER A 373 -17.09 3.75 0.61
CA SER A 373 -16.01 4.08 -0.33
C SER A 373 -15.76 2.98 -1.37
N ILE A 374 -15.94 1.72 -0.98
CA ILE A 374 -15.74 0.57 -1.85
C ILE A 374 -16.80 0.53 -2.95
N GLY A 375 -18.07 0.52 -2.56
CA GLY A 375 -19.18 0.43 -3.50
C GLY A 375 -19.31 1.67 -4.39
N ASN A 376 -19.09 2.87 -3.84
CA ASN A 376 -19.12 4.10 -4.64
C ASN A 376 -18.05 4.10 -5.74
N ARG A 377 -16.80 3.74 -5.40
CA ARG A 377 -15.70 3.66 -6.39
C ARG A 377 -15.92 2.56 -7.40
N ARG A 378 -16.41 1.39 -6.99
CA ARG A 378 -16.77 0.31 -7.91
C ARG A 378 -17.76 0.78 -8.94
N VAL A 379 -18.92 1.28 -8.50
CA VAL A 379 -19.98 1.76 -9.39
C VAL A 379 -19.48 2.85 -10.33
N GLN A 380 -18.67 3.79 -9.81
CA GLN A 380 -18.16 4.89 -10.62
C GLN A 380 -17.10 4.42 -11.63
N LEU A 381 -16.19 3.51 -11.26
CA LEU A 381 -15.20 2.93 -12.18
C LEU A 381 -15.88 2.16 -13.32
N GLU A 382 -16.90 1.34 -13.00
CA GLU A 382 -17.67 0.60 -13.99
C GLU A 382 -18.41 1.56 -14.96
N LYS A 383 -19.09 2.60 -14.43
CA LYS A 383 -19.74 3.64 -15.24
C LYS A 383 -18.77 4.37 -16.19
N LEU A 384 -17.59 4.74 -15.67
CA LEU A 384 -16.60 5.44 -16.48
C LEU A 384 -15.94 4.52 -17.51
N ALA A 385 -15.69 3.25 -17.17
CA ALA A 385 -15.19 2.27 -18.14
C ALA A 385 -16.17 2.09 -19.31
N GLU A 386 -17.47 1.93 -19.03
CA GLU A 386 -18.50 1.84 -20.09
C GLU A 386 -18.63 3.15 -20.88
N LYS A 387 -18.62 4.31 -20.22
CA LYS A 387 -18.65 5.62 -20.89
C LYS A 387 -17.52 5.80 -21.90
N TYR A 388 -16.33 5.26 -21.59
CA TYR A 388 -15.14 5.36 -22.43
C TYR A 388 -14.80 4.07 -23.18
N ARG A 389 -15.71 3.12 -23.24
CA ARG A 389 -15.54 1.85 -23.94
C ARG A 389 -15.03 2.06 -25.37
N GLY A 390 -14.02 1.29 -25.79
CA GLY A 390 -13.32 1.40 -27.07
C GLY A 390 -12.45 2.66 -27.23
N ARG A 391 -12.30 3.47 -26.17
CA ARG A 391 -11.56 4.75 -26.21
C ARG A 391 -10.59 4.93 -25.05
N LEU A 392 -10.42 3.90 -24.20
CA LEU A 392 -9.49 3.98 -23.09
C LEU A 392 -8.06 4.13 -23.61
N ASP A 393 -7.40 5.19 -23.20
CA ASP A 393 -5.98 5.48 -23.39
C ASP A 393 -5.41 6.11 -22.10
N THR A 394 -4.13 6.42 -22.06
CA THR A 394 -3.49 7.01 -20.88
C THR A 394 -4.13 8.34 -20.46
N ALA A 395 -4.58 9.14 -21.40
CA ALA A 395 -5.23 10.43 -21.14
C ALA A 395 -6.62 10.23 -20.50
N VAL A 396 -7.39 9.26 -20.98
CA VAL A 396 -8.68 8.89 -20.38
C VAL A 396 -8.49 8.31 -18.98
N VAL A 397 -7.53 7.40 -18.80
CA VAL A 397 -7.26 6.76 -17.50
C VAL A 397 -6.84 7.80 -16.46
N LYS A 398 -6.01 8.80 -16.81
CA LYS A 398 -5.71 9.95 -15.94
C LYS A 398 -6.97 10.68 -15.46
N ARG A 399 -7.94 10.92 -16.38
CA ARG A 399 -9.23 11.55 -16.02
C ARG A 399 -10.10 10.67 -15.14
N VAL A 400 -10.13 9.35 -15.38
CA VAL A 400 -10.86 8.39 -14.55
C VAL A 400 -10.32 8.38 -13.12
N LEU A 401 -8.99 8.34 -12.95
CA LEU A 401 -8.37 8.34 -11.65
C LEU A 401 -8.52 9.67 -10.90
N ALA A 402 -8.71 10.76 -11.62
CA ALA A 402 -8.96 12.10 -11.07
C ALA A 402 -10.45 12.40 -10.79
N ASP A 403 -11.35 11.42 -11.01
CA ASP A 403 -12.79 11.63 -10.88
C ASP A 403 -13.24 11.82 -9.43
N HIS A 404 -14.14 12.77 -9.22
CA HIS A 404 -14.71 13.12 -7.90
C HIS A 404 -16.24 12.97 -7.86
N TYR A 405 -16.84 12.23 -8.78
CA TYR A 405 -18.28 12.01 -8.73
C TYR A 405 -18.62 11.07 -7.59
N ASP A 406 -19.48 11.53 -6.69
CA ASP A 406 -20.00 10.76 -5.57
C ASP A 406 -21.42 10.30 -5.93
N ASN A 407 -21.60 8.99 -6.14
CA ASN A 407 -22.89 8.42 -6.53
C ASN A 407 -23.93 8.53 -5.42
N TYR A 408 -23.51 8.55 -4.14
CA TYR A 408 -24.43 8.76 -3.01
C TYR A 408 -24.95 10.19 -2.96
N LEU A 409 -24.07 11.18 -3.14
CA LEU A 409 -24.48 12.58 -3.19
C LEU A 409 -25.08 13.03 -4.52
N GLY A 410 -24.97 12.19 -5.58
CA GLY A 410 -25.43 12.52 -6.92
C GLY A 410 -24.71 13.70 -7.61
N LYS A 411 -23.50 14.06 -7.14
CA LYS A 411 -22.74 15.23 -7.64
C LYS A 411 -21.23 15.05 -7.56
N THR A 412 -20.50 15.90 -8.28
CA THR A 412 -19.04 16.00 -8.15
C THR A 412 -18.70 16.72 -6.85
N ALA A 413 -18.07 16.00 -5.92
CA ALA A 413 -17.66 16.50 -4.61
C ALA A 413 -16.49 15.66 -4.08
N PRO A 414 -15.26 16.21 -4.04
CA PRO A 414 -14.10 15.50 -3.48
C PRO A 414 -14.37 15.08 -2.04
N ASN A 415 -14.22 13.78 -1.75
CA ASN A 415 -14.42 13.24 -0.40
C ASN A 415 -13.76 11.84 -0.26
N SER A 416 -14.02 11.14 0.84
CA SER A 416 -13.46 9.81 1.13
C SER A 416 -14.02 8.68 0.26
N ARG A 417 -15.17 8.88 -0.44
CA ARG A 417 -15.81 7.87 -1.29
C ARG A 417 -15.38 7.92 -2.75
N THR A 418 -14.79 9.03 -3.21
CA THR A 418 -14.48 9.26 -4.63
C THR A 418 -13.26 8.48 -5.11
N ILE A 419 -13.14 8.25 -6.43
CA ILE A 419 -11.99 7.57 -7.06
C ILE A 419 -10.70 8.29 -6.70
N CYS A 420 -10.64 9.61 -6.91
CA CYS A 420 -9.61 10.45 -6.34
C CYS A 420 -10.00 10.81 -4.90
N LYS A 421 -9.43 10.10 -3.95
CA LYS A 421 -9.83 10.19 -2.54
C LYS A 421 -9.29 11.44 -1.85
N HIS A 422 -10.18 12.14 -1.12
CA HIS A 422 -9.87 13.31 -0.33
C HIS A 422 -10.50 13.24 1.07
N ALA A 423 -10.13 12.26 1.89
CA ALA A 423 -10.71 12.08 3.22
C ALA A 423 -10.41 13.26 4.17
N TYR A 424 -9.36 14.03 3.91
CA TYR A 424 -9.00 15.22 4.70
C TYR A 424 -9.95 16.41 4.53
N VAL A 425 -10.95 16.31 3.62
CA VAL A 425 -12.00 17.34 3.51
C VAL A 425 -13.34 16.89 4.13
N ASP A 426 -13.43 15.66 4.63
CA ASP A 426 -14.65 15.10 5.20
C ASP A 426 -14.80 15.49 6.68
N GLY A 427 -15.74 16.35 6.96
CA GLY A 427 -16.06 16.82 8.32
C GLY A 427 -17.11 16.02 9.07
N GLY A 428 -17.69 15.00 8.48
CA GLY A 428 -18.75 14.19 9.08
C GLY A 428 -20.15 14.81 9.01
N GLU A 429 -20.30 16.11 8.80
CA GLU A 429 -21.61 16.77 8.60
C GLU A 429 -21.99 16.73 7.12
N GLY A 430 -23.11 16.11 6.79
CA GLY A 430 -23.62 15.98 5.42
C GLY A 430 -23.18 14.74 4.64
N SER A 431 -22.37 13.89 5.22
CA SER A 431 -21.95 12.60 4.62
C SER A 431 -22.78 11.40 5.12
N GLY A 432 -23.96 11.64 5.72
CA GLY A 432 -24.83 10.57 6.18
C GLY A 432 -24.31 9.82 7.41
N GLY A 433 -23.89 10.55 8.45
CA GLY A 433 -23.58 9.97 9.75
C GLY A 433 -22.21 9.28 9.86
N GLY A 434 -21.15 10.06 9.98
CA GLY A 434 -19.79 9.59 10.13
C GLY A 434 -18.97 9.63 8.83
N SER A 435 -17.64 9.74 8.93
CA SER A 435 -16.76 9.60 7.76
C SER A 435 -17.05 8.27 7.09
N ALA A 436 -17.40 8.28 5.80
CA ALA A 436 -17.73 7.09 5.01
C ALA A 436 -16.61 6.01 4.97
N SER A 437 -15.45 6.30 5.54
CA SER A 437 -14.32 5.39 5.70
C SER A 437 -14.11 4.92 7.13
N GLY A 438 -14.94 5.37 8.11
CA GLY A 438 -14.70 5.14 9.55
C GLY A 438 -13.50 5.91 10.10
N SER A 439 -12.90 6.79 9.30
CA SER A 439 -11.78 7.66 9.74
C SER A 439 -12.32 8.84 10.55
N ALA A 440 -11.53 9.35 11.50
CA ALA A 440 -11.85 10.58 12.20
C ALA A 440 -12.01 11.75 11.21
N PRO A 441 -12.87 12.76 11.53
CA PRO A 441 -13.10 13.91 10.68
C PRO A 441 -11.81 14.62 10.29
N PHE A 442 -11.73 15.08 9.05
CA PHE A 442 -10.61 15.85 8.48
C PHE A 442 -9.22 15.21 8.62
N LYS A 443 -9.15 13.87 8.86
CA LYS A 443 -7.90 13.15 8.99
C LYS A 443 -7.03 13.34 7.74
N PRO A 444 -5.71 13.64 7.87
CA PRO A 444 -4.79 13.78 6.74
C PRO A 444 -4.57 12.47 5.97
N VAL A 445 -5.59 12.03 5.24
CA VAL A 445 -5.65 10.81 4.43
C VAL A 445 -6.19 11.15 3.05
N GLY A 446 -5.55 10.67 2.01
CA GLY A 446 -6.01 10.91 0.64
C GLY A 446 -5.13 10.26 -0.41
N ALA A 447 -5.49 10.49 -1.67
CA ALA A 447 -4.65 10.12 -2.80
C ALA A 447 -3.35 10.94 -2.78
N TYR A 448 -2.22 10.26 -2.97
CA TYR A 448 -0.89 10.88 -2.89
C TYR A 448 -0.02 10.62 -4.11
N ASP A 449 -0.46 9.75 -5.00
CA ASP A 449 0.23 9.46 -6.25
C ASP A 449 -0.72 8.93 -7.33
N THR A 450 -0.22 8.89 -8.58
CA THR A 450 -0.89 8.20 -9.68
C THR A 450 0.14 7.71 -10.69
N LYS A 451 -0.05 6.49 -11.19
CA LYS A 451 0.77 5.87 -12.23
C LYS A 451 -0.13 5.43 -13.38
N VAL A 452 0.33 5.62 -14.62
CA VAL A 452 -0.39 5.19 -15.82
C VAL A 452 0.60 4.64 -16.83
N ALA A 453 0.28 3.50 -17.42
CA ALA A 453 1.06 2.90 -18.50
C ALA A 453 0.15 2.38 -19.63
N ASP A 454 0.68 2.34 -20.83
CA ASP A 454 0.11 1.66 -21.96
C ASP A 454 1.07 0.63 -22.55
N SER A 455 0.60 -0.12 -23.54
CA SER A 455 1.43 -1.15 -24.18
C SER A 455 2.74 -0.62 -24.75
N ALA A 456 2.82 0.65 -25.17
CA ALA A 456 4.03 1.24 -25.70
C ALA A 456 5.06 1.52 -24.59
N SER A 457 4.64 2.20 -23.52
CA SER A 457 5.48 2.49 -22.38
C SER A 457 5.93 1.23 -21.64
N ILE A 458 5.06 0.22 -21.52
CA ILE A 458 5.42 -1.08 -20.90
C ILE A 458 6.56 -1.77 -21.69
N ARG A 459 6.52 -1.76 -23.04
CA ARG A 459 7.61 -2.31 -23.86
C ARG A 459 8.93 -1.56 -23.68
N GLN A 460 8.87 -0.29 -23.33
CA GLN A 460 10.03 0.57 -23.07
C GLN A 460 10.48 0.52 -21.60
N MET A 461 9.82 -0.31 -20.78
CA MET A 461 10.05 -0.37 -19.34
C MET A 461 9.93 1.02 -18.69
N SER A 462 8.85 1.73 -18.98
CA SER A 462 8.52 3.04 -18.42
C SER A 462 7.03 3.16 -18.10
N PHE A 463 6.68 4.18 -17.34
CA PHE A 463 5.31 4.57 -17.04
C PHE A 463 5.24 6.07 -16.74
N LEU A 464 4.07 6.68 -16.87
CA LEU A 464 3.83 8.03 -16.43
C LEU A 464 3.51 8.04 -14.93
N ALA A 465 4.18 8.90 -14.15
CA ALA A 465 3.99 9.06 -12.73
C ALA A 465 3.63 10.50 -12.36
N HIS A 466 2.76 10.66 -11.38
CA HIS A 466 2.39 11.94 -10.78
C HIS A 466 2.49 11.83 -9.26
N TRP A 467 3.25 12.74 -8.65
CA TRP A 467 3.40 12.82 -7.20
C TRP A 467 2.42 13.85 -6.64
N GLY A 468 1.40 13.39 -5.93
CA GLY A 468 0.26 14.15 -5.42
C GLY A 468 -1.08 13.54 -5.87
N PRO A 469 -2.22 14.07 -5.39
CA PRO A 469 -3.53 13.62 -5.83
C PRO A 469 -3.68 13.72 -7.36
N PRO A 470 -4.28 12.73 -8.03
CA PRO A 470 -4.38 12.71 -9.50
C PRO A 470 -5.09 13.92 -10.11
N CYS A 471 -5.95 14.60 -9.36
CA CYS A 471 -6.61 15.85 -9.75
C CYS A 471 -5.70 17.08 -9.65
N GLY A 472 -4.51 16.96 -9.04
CA GLY A 472 -3.58 18.05 -8.81
C GLY A 472 -3.96 19.02 -7.70
N THR A 473 -4.98 18.71 -6.88
CA THR A 473 -5.32 19.52 -5.68
C THR A 473 -4.21 19.36 -4.64
N PRO A 474 -3.59 20.45 -4.18
CA PRO A 474 -2.51 20.34 -3.20
C PRO A 474 -3.06 20.02 -1.80
N PHE A 475 -2.24 19.36 -0.99
CA PHE A 475 -2.42 19.29 0.46
C PHE A 475 -1.28 20.08 1.11
N ILE A 476 -1.61 21.16 1.84
CA ILE A 476 -0.64 22.03 2.51
C ILE A 476 -0.84 21.91 4.01
N VAL A 477 0.16 21.36 4.69
CA VAL A 477 0.11 21.03 6.13
C VAL A 477 -0.31 22.22 6.97
N LYS A 478 0.37 23.36 6.80
CA LYS A 478 0.08 24.58 7.58
C LYS A 478 -1.36 25.09 7.39
N GLU A 479 -1.89 25.01 6.18
CA GLU A 479 -3.27 25.43 5.89
C GLU A 479 -4.28 24.45 6.51
N HIS A 480 -3.98 23.15 6.45
CA HIS A 480 -4.82 22.12 7.04
C HIS A 480 -4.85 22.26 8.57
N MET A 481 -3.69 22.35 9.24
CA MET A 481 -3.61 22.48 10.70
C MET A 481 -4.23 23.76 11.25
N LYS A 482 -4.25 24.84 10.45
CA LYS A 482 -4.96 26.07 10.82
C LYS A 482 -6.48 25.87 10.88
N LYS A 483 -7.03 25.04 9.99
CA LYS A 483 -8.47 24.73 9.92
C LYS A 483 -8.88 23.61 10.86
N HIS A 484 -7.97 22.68 11.12
CA HIS A 484 -8.19 21.42 11.84
C HIS A 484 -7.12 21.23 12.92
N PRO A 485 -7.16 22.05 14.01
CA PRO A 485 -6.17 22.00 15.09
C PRO A 485 -6.16 20.69 15.86
N GLU A 486 -7.20 19.85 15.75
CA GLU A 486 -7.28 18.51 16.31
C GLU A 486 -6.20 17.56 15.77
N TRP A 487 -5.60 17.87 14.61
CA TRP A 487 -4.52 17.12 14.00
C TRP A 487 -3.14 17.72 14.24
N LYS A 488 -3.00 18.68 15.16
CA LYS A 488 -1.76 19.42 15.42
C LYS A 488 -0.57 18.52 15.77
N ASP A 489 -0.81 17.40 16.46
CA ASP A 489 0.25 16.44 16.84
C ASP A 489 0.90 15.75 15.62
N TRP A 490 0.25 15.82 14.46
CA TRP A 490 0.77 15.26 13.20
C TRP A 490 1.66 16.24 12.44
N GLU A 491 1.57 17.55 12.72
CA GLU A 491 2.19 18.60 11.92
C GLU A 491 3.70 18.42 11.72
N GLU A 492 4.43 18.02 12.77
CA GLU A 492 5.88 17.87 12.71
C GLU A 492 6.35 16.66 11.86
N TYR A 493 5.44 15.71 11.61
CA TYR A 493 5.71 14.48 10.84
C TYR A 493 5.19 14.55 9.41
N LEU A 494 4.37 15.52 9.06
CA LEU A 494 3.76 15.66 7.74
C LEU A 494 4.64 16.49 6.78
N ALA A 495 4.51 16.20 5.50
CA ALA A 495 5.04 17.04 4.43
C ALA A 495 3.92 17.52 3.50
N ASP A 496 4.16 18.65 2.84
CA ASP A 496 3.27 19.18 1.82
C ASP A 496 3.25 18.31 0.57
N PHE A 497 2.06 18.17 -0.02
CA PHE A 497 1.88 17.64 -1.38
C PHE A 497 1.47 18.80 -2.29
N PRO A 498 2.43 19.58 -2.79
CA PRO A 498 2.13 20.70 -3.68
C PRO A 498 1.70 20.19 -5.06
N ARG A 499 1.08 21.05 -5.83
CA ARG A 499 0.72 20.73 -7.22
C ARG A 499 1.97 20.48 -8.06
N ARG A 500 2.01 19.36 -8.76
CA ARG A 500 3.12 18.95 -9.63
C ARG A 500 2.63 18.49 -11.00
N GLY A 501 3.57 18.29 -11.93
CA GLY A 501 3.30 17.74 -13.25
C GLY A 501 3.43 16.20 -13.29
N TRP A 502 3.04 15.62 -14.41
CA TRP A 502 3.32 14.23 -14.77
C TRP A 502 4.74 14.12 -15.30
N VAL A 503 5.40 13.01 -15.01
CA VAL A 503 6.76 12.69 -15.45
C VAL A 503 6.85 11.27 -15.99
N ASP A 504 7.88 11.02 -16.80
CA ASP A 504 8.26 9.67 -17.21
C ASP A 504 9.15 9.03 -16.12
N ALA A 505 8.85 7.74 -15.84
CA ALA A 505 9.53 6.92 -14.83
C ALA A 505 10.32 5.77 -15.47
#